data_087ba87b1259b3e31f98dc57b65cf995
#
_entry.id   087ba87b1259b3e31f98dc57b65cf995
#
_cell.length_a   1.000
_cell.length_b   1.000
_cell.length_c   1.000
_cell.angle_alpha   90.00
_cell.angle_beta   90.00
_cell.angle_gamma   90.00
#
_symmetry.space_group_name_H-M   'P 1'
#
loop_
_entity.id
_entity.type
_entity.pdbx_description
1 polymer ?
#
loop_
_entity_poly.entity_id
_entity_poly.type
_entity_poly.pdbx_seq_one_letter_code
_entity_poly.pdbx_strand_id
1 'polypeptide(L)'
;MGEKYNIRYLELARSDLLGIAEYVNSQAWERDAANRLVDSLEKAILRLESFPYSGALYGKSFGFKEEHRMLVVGNYLVFYVVYDDFVEIRRVIHGKRRFFDLLQP
;
A
#
# COMPACT_ATOMS: atom_id res chain seq x y z
N MET A 1 12.41 -23.11 3.57
CA MET A 1 11.41 -22.17 3.14
C MET A 1 10.89 -21.36 4.31
N GLY A 2 10.85 -20.07 4.15
CA GLY A 2 10.38 -19.19 5.20
C GLY A 2 8.87 -19.27 5.39
N GLU A 3 8.44 -18.93 6.57
CA GLU A 3 7.03 -18.78 6.86
C GLU A 3 6.52 -17.52 6.16
N LYS A 4 5.25 -17.54 5.79
CA LYS A 4 4.61 -16.38 5.20
C LYS A 4 4.21 -15.41 6.28
N TYR A 5 4.38 -14.12 6.00
CA TYR A 5 3.92 -13.07 6.88
C TYR A 5 2.43 -12.86 6.69
N ASN A 6 1.73 -12.58 7.78
CA ASN A 6 0.33 -12.18 7.70
C ASN A 6 0.25 -10.74 7.20
N ILE A 7 -0.77 -10.44 6.42
CA ILE A 7 -1.02 -9.08 5.96
C ILE A 7 -2.15 -8.49 6.78
N ARG A 8 -1.91 -7.35 7.40
CA ARG A 8 -2.92 -6.61 8.15
C ARG A 8 -3.07 -5.22 7.58
N TYR A 9 -4.27 -4.70 7.63
CA TYR A 9 -4.58 -3.38 7.10
C TYR A 9 -5.03 -2.46 8.23
N LEU A 10 -4.45 -1.27 8.29
CA LEU A 10 -5.04 -0.22 9.11
C LEU A 10 -6.35 0.23 8.48
N GLU A 11 -7.24 0.77 9.30
CA GLU A 11 -8.52 1.30 8.84
C GLU A 11 -8.33 2.33 7.71
N LEU A 12 -7.35 3.20 7.85
CA LEU A 12 -7.06 4.20 6.83
C LEU A 12 -6.67 3.58 5.50
N ALA A 13 -5.90 2.48 5.54
CA ALA A 13 -5.51 1.78 4.30
C ALA A 13 -6.73 1.13 3.65
N ARG A 14 -7.62 0.53 4.43
CA ARG A 14 -8.86 -0.04 3.91
C ARG A 14 -9.70 1.05 3.26
N SER A 15 -9.82 2.18 3.92
CA SER A 15 -10.55 3.33 3.41
C SER A 15 -9.96 3.84 2.10
N ASP A 16 -8.63 3.89 2.03
CA ASP A 16 -7.93 4.27 0.80
C ASP A 16 -8.31 3.34 -0.36
N LEU A 17 -8.26 2.03 -0.12
CA LEU A 17 -8.56 1.03 -1.16
C LEU A 17 -10.01 1.11 -1.61
N LEU A 18 -10.94 1.29 -0.68
CA LEU A 18 -12.35 1.46 -1.02
C LEU A 18 -12.57 2.71 -1.87
N GLY A 19 -11.90 3.80 -1.51
CA GLY A 19 -11.99 5.05 -2.28
C GLY A 19 -11.47 4.88 -3.69
N ILE A 20 -10.38 4.14 -3.86
CA ILE A 20 -9.82 3.86 -5.18
C ILE A 20 -10.81 3.02 -6.00
N ALA A 21 -11.36 1.98 -5.40
CA ALA A 21 -12.33 1.11 -6.07
C ALA A 21 -13.57 1.88 -6.49
N GLU A 22 -14.08 2.76 -5.64
CA GLU A 22 -15.26 3.56 -5.95
C GLU A 22 -15.00 4.53 -7.09
N TYR A 23 -13.87 5.23 -7.04
CA TYR A 23 -13.49 6.16 -8.10
C TYR A 23 -13.43 5.45 -9.45
N VAL A 24 -12.82 4.29 -9.43
CA VAL A 24 -12.64 3.44 -10.59
C VAL A 24 -13.98 2.98 -11.17
N ASN A 25 -14.89 2.55 -10.30
CA ASN A 25 -16.20 2.09 -10.72
C ASN A 25 -17.06 3.23 -11.28
N SER A 26 -16.80 4.47 -10.90
CA SER A 26 -17.53 5.62 -11.41
C SER A 26 -17.14 6.00 -12.84
N GLN A 27 -16.02 5.49 -13.32
CA GLN A 27 -15.49 5.77 -14.67
C GLN A 27 -15.86 4.62 -15.60
N ALA A 28 -17.10 4.59 -16.06
CA ALA A 28 -17.66 3.45 -16.79
C ALA A 28 -16.85 3.04 -18.01
N TRP A 29 -16.27 3.99 -18.74
CA TRP A 29 -15.48 3.69 -19.93
C TRP A 29 -14.07 3.18 -19.60
N GLU A 30 -13.64 3.33 -18.36
CA GLU A 30 -12.31 2.88 -17.91
C GLU A 30 -12.38 1.68 -16.98
N ARG A 31 -13.52 1.01 -16.96
CA ARG A 31 -13.74 -0.08 -16.01
C ARG A 31 -12.66 -1.15 -16.05
N ASP A 32 -12.20 -1.54 -17.24
CA ASP A 32 -11.15 -2.56 -17.37
C ASP A 32 -9.81 -2.08 -16.80
N ALA A 33 -9.44 -0.84 -17.11
CA ALA A 33 -8.21 -0.26 -16.58
C ALA A 33 -8.26 -0.18 -15.06
N ALA A 34 -9.42 0.13 -14.56
CA ALA A 34 -9.73 0.25 -13.15
C ALA A 34 -9.60 -1.08 -12.41
N ASN A 35 -10.18 -2.12 -12.98
CA ASN A 35 -10.10 -3.47 -12.42
C ASN A 35 -8.65 -3.96 -12.42
N ARG A 36 -7.89 -3.63 -13.47
CA ARG A 36 -6.47 -3.99 -13.53
C ARG A 36 -5.66 -3.29 -12.45
N LEU A 37 -6.00 -2.04 -12.15
CA LEU A 37 -5.31 -1.31 -11.09
C LEU A 37 -5.55 -1.97 -9.73
N VAL A 38 -6.81 -2.27 -9.41
CA VAL A 38 -7.15 -2.92 -8.15
C VAL A 38 -6.46 -4.28 -8.06
N ASP A 39 -6.49 -5.07 -9.14
CA ASP A 39 -5.80 -6.36 -9.18
C ASP A 39 -4.30 -6.21 -8.96
N SER A 40 -3.68 -5.20 -9.58
CA SER A 40 -2.25 -4.94 -9.43
C SER A 40 -1.91 -4.58 -8.00
N LEU A 41 -2.73 -3.76 -7.35
CA LEU A 41 -2.54 -3.40 -5.95
C LEU A 41 -2.65 -4.63 -5.05
N GLU A 42 -3.67 -5.45 -5.26
CA GLU A 42 -3.87 -6.67 -4.47
C GLU A 42 -2.70 -7.63 -4.63
N LYS A 43 -2.26 -7.85 -5.87
CA LYS A 43 -1.14 -8.76 -6.13
C LYS A 43 0.15 -8.26 -5.50
N ALA A 44 0.41 -6.95 -5.60
CA ALA A 44 1.61 -6.37 -5.02
C ALA A 44 1.62 -6.52 -3.51
N ILE A 45 0.48 -6.29 -2.87
CA ILE A 45 0.37 -6.43 -1.41
C ILE A 45 0.51 -7.89 -1.00
N LEU A 46 -0.12 -8.82 -1.72
CA LEU A 46 -0.02 -10.25 -1.40
C LEU A 46 1.41 -10.76 -1.51
N ARG A 47 2.20 -10.23 -2.41
CA ARG A 47 3.61 -10.64 -2.53
C ARG A 47 4.42 -10.32 -1.27
N LEU A 48 3.95 -9.41 -0.45
CA LEU A 48 4.60 -9.09 0.82
C LEU A 48 4.54 -10.25 1.80
N GLU A 49 3.63 -11.19 1.61
CA GLU A 49 3.60 -12.40 2.43
C GLU A 49 4.92 -13.18 2.34
N SER A 50 5.51 -13.21 1.15
CA SER A 50 6.76 -13.95 0.92
C SER A 50 7.98 -13.03 0.87
N PHE A 51 7.79 -11.76 0.50
CA PHE A 51 8.88 -10.81 0.32
C PHE A 51 8.57 -9.50 1.04
N PRO A 52 8.50 -9.54 2.39
CA PRO A 52 8.07 -8.35 3.14
C PRO A 52 9.03 -7.16 3.03
N TYR A 53 10.30 -7.42 2.74
CA TYR A 53 11.30 -6.35 2.65
C TYR A 53 11.56 -5.89 1.22
N SER A 54 10.69 -6.25 0.27
CA SER A 54 10.89 -5.91 -1.13
C SER A 54 10.67 -4.43 -1.44
N GLY A 55 9.86 -3.73 -0.65
CA GLY A 55 9.66 -2.30 -0.85
C GLY A 55 10.86 -1.49 -0.38
N ALA A 56 11.05 -0.31 -0.97
CA ALA A 56 12.15 0.57 -0.59
C ALA A 56 11.90 1.18 0.78
N LEU A 57 12.97 1.33 1.55
CA LEU A 57 12.88 2.04 2.83
C LEU A 57 12.46 3.48 2.61
N TYR A 58 11.51 3.93 3.41
CA TYR A 58 11.03 5.30 3.33
C TYR A 58 10.65 5.80 4.72
N GLY A 59 11.03 7.02 5.03
CA GLY A 59 10.51 7.70 6.20
C GLY A 59 11.40 7.73 7.41
N LYS A 60 12.40 6.88 7.49
CA LYS A 60 13.30 6.88 8.65
C LYS A 60 13.99 8.23 8.81
N SER A 61 14.40 8.82 7.70
CA SER A 61 15.05 10.13 7.69
C SER A 61 14.10 11.28 7.97
N PHE A 62 12.80 11.01 8.06
CA PHE A 62 11.79 12.03 8.33
C PHE A 62 11.23 11.96 9.74
N GLY A 63 11.90 11.22 10.64
CA GLY A 63 11.51 11.16 12.03
C GLY A 63 10.37 10.23 12.37
N PHE A 64 10.01 9.31 11.49
CA PHE A 64 9.02 8.29 11.82
C PHE A 64 9.59 7.31 12.85
N LYS A 65 8.75 6.84 13.75
CA LYS A 65 9.16 5.89 14.76
C LYS A 65 9.50 4.53 14.18
N GLU A 66 8.67 4.04 13.27
CA GLU A 66 8.88 2.77 12.61
C GLU A 66 9.50 2.96 11.23
N GLU A 67 10.22 1.95 10.77
CA GLU A 67 10.72 1.93 9.40
C GLU A 67 9.57 1.70 8.44
N HIS A 68 9.22 2.72 7.69
CA HIS A 68 8.23 2.59 6.63
C HIS A 68 8.91 2.10 5.35
N ARG A 69 8.20 1.25 4.64
CA ARG A 69 8.59 0.80 3.30
C ARG A 69 7.51 1.19 2.32
N MET A 70 7.88 1.31 1.07
CA MET A 70 7.00 1.79 0.02
C MET A 70 7.09 0.91 -1.20
N LEU A 71 5.94 0.49 -1.72
CA LEU A 71 5.82 -0.13 -3.04
C LEU A 71 5.22 0.87 -3.99
N VAL A 72 5.70 0.86 -5.24
CA VAL A 72 5.11 1.67 -6.30
C VAL A 72 4.28 0.73 -7.18
N VAL A 73 3.01 1.03 -7.33
CA VAL A 73 2.08 0.24 -8.16
C VAL A 73 1.36 1.23 -9.07
N GLY A 74 1.82 1.32 -10.33
CA GLY A 74 1.31 2.33 -11.24
C GLY A 74 1.56 3.73 -10.68
N ASN A 75 0.50 4.51 -10.53
CA ASN A 75 0.58 5.86 -9.98
C ASN A 75 0.31 5.90 -8.47
N TYR A 76 0.22 4.73 -7.84
CA TYR A 76 -0.11 4.62 -6.42
C TYR A 76 1.09 4.15 -5.61
N LEU A 77 1.11 4.55 -4.35
CA LEU A 77 2.15 4.18 -3.41
C LEU A 77 1.49 3.43 -2.25
N VAL A 78 2.07 2.27 -1.92
CA VAL A 78 1.63 1.47 -0.78
C VAL A 78 2.68 1.61 0.31
N PHE A 79 2.28 2.18 1.44
CA PHE A 79 3.17 2.35 2.58
C PHE A 79 2.86 1.27 3.62
N TYR A 80 3.91 0.64 4.12
CA TYR A 80 3.74 -0.45 5.08
C TYR A 80 4.91 -0.54 6.04
N VAL A 81 4.68 -1.26 7.13
CA VAL A 81 5.69 -1.54 8.15
C VAL A 81 5.74 -3.05 8.36
N VAL A 82 6.95 -3.60 8.50
CA VAL A 82 7.15 -5.02 8.73
C VAL A 82 7.41 -5.25 10.21
N TYR A 83 6.61 -6.13 10.80
CA TYR A 83 6.81 -6.60 12.18
C TYR A 83 7.32 -8.04 12.15
N ASP A 84 7.42 -8.67 13.30
CA ASP A 84 8.04 -10.00 13.41
C ASP A 84 7.38 -11.06 12.53
N ASP A 85 6.04 -11.06 12.50
CA ASP A 85 5.30 -12.10 11.78
C ASP A 85 4.17 -11.54 10.93
N PHE A 86 4.09 -10.22 10.78
CA PHE A 86 3.05 -9.62 9.95
C PHE A 86 3.55 -8.32 9.31
N VAL A 87 2.87 -7.96 8.24
CA VAL A 87 3.07 -6.71 7.53
C VAL A 87 1.81 -5.87 7.73
N GLU A 88 1.99 -4.64 8.15
CA GLU A 88 0.87 -3.73 8.37
C GLU A 88 0.84 -2.70 7.25
N ILE A 89 -0.23 -2.75 6.46
CA ILE A 89 -0.43 -1.77 5.37
C ILE A 89 -0.99 -0.50 6.01
N ARG A 90 -0.23 0.58 5.87
CA ARG A 90 -0.54 1.86 6.52
C ARG A 90 -1.39 2.77 5.67
N ARG A 91 -0.99 2.96 4.41
CA ARG A 91 -1.71 3.83 3.49
C ARG A 91 -1.54 3.34 2.06
N VAL A 92 -2.54 3.61 1.22
CA VAL A 92 -2.47 3.42 -0.23
C VAL A 92 -2.91 4.74 -0.85
N ILE A 93 -1.97 5.52 -1.37
CA ILE A 93 -2.26 6.87 -1.81
C ILE A 93 -1.67 7.14 -3.19
N HIS A 94 -2.29 8.09 -3.90
CA HIS A 94 -1.80 8.49 -5.22
C HIS A 94 -0.47 9.23 -5.06
N GLY A 95 0.50 8.90 -5.91
CA GLY A 95 1.86 9.42 -5.80
C GLY A 95 2.00 10.92 -5.96
N LYS A 96 0.98 11.59 -6.51
CA LYS A 96 0.98 13.05 -6.65
C LYS A 96 0.57 13.79 -5.38
N ARG A 97 0.04 13.07 -4.38
CA ARG A 97 -0.39 13.70 -3.13
C ARG A 97 0.81 13.96 -2.23
N ARG A 98 0.63 14.87 -1.30
CA ARG A 98 1.67 15.17 -0.31
C ARG A 98 1.67 14.07 0.76
N PHE A 99 2.16 12.91 0.38
CA PHE A 99 2.07 11.71 1.22
C PHE A 99 2.86 11.84 2.52
N PHE A 100 3.90 12.67 2.55
CA PHE A 100 4.65 12.89 3.78
C PHE A 100 3.72 13.38 4.89
N ASP A 101 2.88 14.38 4.58
CA ASP A 101 1.93 14.91 5.56
C ASP A 101 0.89 13.87 5.97
N LEU A 102 0.50 13.00 5.04
CA LEU A 102 -0.51 11.97 5.28
C LEU A 102 0.01 10.85 6.18
N LEU A 103 1.33 10.65 6.23
CA LEU A 103 1.95 9.61 7.04
C LEU A 103 2.26 10.08 8.46
N GLN A 104 2.21 11.37 8.72
CA GLN A 104 2.46 11.90 10.05
C GLN A 104 1.39 11.42 11.03
N PRO A 105 1.80 11.07 12.26
CA PRO A 105 0.84 10.64 13.27
C PRO A 105 -0.08 11.76 13.72
#